data_6b7bde3cf15b93596d43983a8d576160
#
_entry.id   6b7bde3cf15b93596d43983a8d576160
#
_cell.length_a   1.000
_cell.length_b   1.000
_cell.length_c   1.000
_cell.angle_alpha   90.00
_cell.angle_beta   90.00
_cell.angle_gamma   90.00
#
_symmetry.space_group_name_H-M   'P 1'
#
loop_
_entity.id
_entity.type
_entity.pdbx_description
1 polymer ?
#
loop_
_entity_poly.entity_id
_entity_poly.type
_entity_poly.pdbx_seq_one_letter_code
_entity_poly.pdbx_strand_id
1 'polypeptide(L)'
;MVCLTVSCIGVFISIVTLIAAGKDALKLIKQIDYKTLLFFIGLFMVVGGLEQTGILKVMANFIGDISNGNLMLMIAIILWISAIASAFVDNIPFAATMIPIISSLSATQGVDLSILAWALAMGTDIGGSATPIGASANVVGIATAAKAGHMIKWGKYCKVMAPATIIVVGISMLMIYARYL
;
A
#
# COMPACT_ATOMS: atom_id res chain seq x y z
N MET A 1 -4.44 4.08 20.15
CA MET A 1 -5.74 3.56 20.63
C MET A 1 -6.58 2.95 19.50
N VAL A 2 -6.73 3.59 18.36
CA VAL A 2 -7.54 3.06 17.22
C VAL A 2 -7.02 1.71 16.69
N CYS A 3 -5.71 1.52 16.57
CA CYS A 3 -5.12 0.28 16.04
C CYS A 3 -5.42 -0.95 16.92
N LEU A 4 -5.39 -0.78 18.24
CA LEU A 4 -5.73 -1.84 19.19
C LEU A 4 -7.21 -2.25 19.07
N THR A 5 -8.09 -1.28 18.82
CA THR A 5 -9.54 -1.49 18.65
C THR A 5 -9.84 -2.31 17.39
N VAL A 6 -9.19 -1.99 16.25
CA VAL A 6 -9.38 -2.73 14.99
C VAL A 6 -8.88 -4.17 15.11
N SER A 7 -7.72 -4.37 15.73
CA SER A 7 -7.17 -5.73 15.97
C SER A 7 -8.08 -6.55 16.89
N CYS A 8 -8.60 -5.96 17.96
CA CYS A 8 -9.56 -6.61 18.86
C CYS A 8 -10.86 -7.00 18.15
N ILE A 9 -11.38 -6.13 17.28
CA ILE A 9 -12.57 -6.43 16.46
C ILE A 9 -12.29 -7.62 15.54
N GLY A 10 -11.14 -7.64 14.86
CA GLY A 10 -10.74 -8.76 14.00
C GLY A 10 -10.67 -10.08 14.73
N VAL A 11 -10.02 -10.10 15.89
CA VAL A 11 -9.94 -11.30 16.76
C VAL A 11 -11.34 -11.74 17.23
N PHE A 12 -12.16 -10.80 17.67
CA PHE A 12 -13.54 -11.07 18.12
C PHE A 12 -14.38 -11.70 17.01
N ILE A 13 -14.38 -11.10 15.82
CA ILE A 13 -15.13 -11.63 14.66
C ILE A 13 -14.60 -13.03 14.28
N SER A 14 -13.29 -13.25 14.30
CA SER A 14 -12.70 -14.57 14.00
C SER A 14 -13.18 -15.63 14.99
N ILE A 15 -13.20 -15.31 16.29
CA ILE A 15 -13.68 -16.24 17.33
C ILE A 15 -15.16 -16.53 17.13
N VAL A 16 -15.99 -15.50 16.93
CA VAL A 16 -17.42 -15.66 16.68
C VAL A 16 -17.70 -16.53 15.46
N THR A 17 -16.94 -16.29 14.35
CA THR A 17 -17.08 -17.10 13.13
C THR A 17 -16.71 -18.57 13.36
N LEU A 18 -15.65 -18.86 14.11
CA LEU A 18 -15.24 -20.22 14.42
C LEU A 18 -16.26 -20.93 15.32
N ILE A 19 -16.85 -20.23 16.29
CA ILE A 19 -17.91 -20.78 17.16
C ILE A 19 -19.16 -21.07 16.32
N ALA A 20 -19.57 -20.13 15.46
CA ALA A 20 -20.74 -20.29 14.59
C ALA A 20 -20.57 -21.42 13.56
N ALA A 21 -19.34 -21.67 13.08
CA ALA A 21 -19.02 -22.75 12.17
C ALA A 21 -19.11 -24.15 12.81
N GLY A 22 -19.03 -24.25 14.12
CA GLY A 22 -19.16 -25.50 14.87
C GLY A 22 -18.27 -26.63 14.30
N LYS A 23 -18.89 -27.67 13.72
CA LYS A 23 -18.17 -28.83 13.15
C LYS A 23 -17.29 -28.50 11.94
N ASP A 24 -17.59 -27.42 11.22
CA ASP A 24 -16.82 -26.96 10.06
C ASP A 24 -15.64 -26.04 10.42
N ALA A 25 -15.46 -25.68 11.69
CA ALA A 25 -14.37 -24.79 12.14
C ALA A 25 -12.98 -25.31 11.73
N LEU A 26 -12.73 -26.60 11.86
CA LEU A 26 -11.47 -27.25 11.45
C LEU A 26 -11.23 -27.12 9.93
N LYS A 27 -12.28 -27.17 9.12
CA LYS A 27 -12.20 -27.00 7.67
C LYS A 27 -11.87 -25.55 7.30
N LEU A 28 -12.46 -24.58 7.99
CA LEU A 28 -12.14 -23.16 7.81
C LEU A 28 -10.69 -22.84 8.18
N ILE A 29 -10.19 -23.37 9.30
CA ILE A 29 -8.78 -23.20 9.73
C ILE A 29 -7.81 -23.77 8.67
N LYS A 30 -8.12 -24.90 8.05
CA LYS A 30 -7.30 -25.50 6.99
C LYS A 30 -7.31 -24.70 5.68
N GLN A 31 -8.31 -23.85 5.46
CA GLN A 31 -8.43 -22.98 4.28
C GLN A 31 -7.71 -21.64 4.45
N ILE A 32 -7.19 -21.34 5.64
CA ILE A 32 -6.42 -20.12 5.88
C ILE A 32 -5.17 -20.12 5.00
N ASP A 33 -4.91 -18.99 4.36
CA ASP A 33 -3.67 -18.78 3.59
C ASP A 33 -2.50 -18.46 4.53
N TYR A 34 -1.91 -19.52 5.08
CA TYR A 34 -0.75 -19.41 5.96
C TYR A 34 0.48 -18.79 5.28
N LYS A 35 0.60 -18.90 3.94
CA LYS A 35 1.73 -18.33 3.20
C LYS A 35 1.66 -16.82 3.25
N THR A 36 0.49 -16.25 3.00
CA THR A 36 0.26 -14.81 3.10
C THR A 36 0.45 -14.31 4.54
N LEU A 37 -0.03 -15.04 5.55
CA LEU A 37 0.18 -14.67 6.95
C LEU A 37 1.67 -14.65 7.33
N LEU A 38 2.43 -15.68 6.96
CA LEU A 38 3.87 -15.75 7.22
C LEU A 38 4.64 -14.67 6.47
N PHE A 39 4.22 -14.34 5.25
CA PHE A 39 4.78 -13.23 4.49
C PHE A 39 4.61 -11.90 5.25
N PHE A 40 3.41 -11.58 5.75
CA PHE A 40 3.19 -10.34 6.50
C PHE A 40 3.94 -10.33 7.83
N ILE A 41 4.00 -11.46 8.54
CA ILE A 41 4.81 -11.56 9.77
C ILE A 41 6.28 -11.22 9.44
N GLY A 42 6.86 -11.84 8.43
CA GLY A 42 8.22 -11.58 8.00
C GLY A 42 8.43 -10.12 7.57
N LEU A 43 7.48 -9.56 6.81
CA LEU A 43 7.51 -8.16 6.39
C LEU A 43 7.57 -7.21 7.61
N PHE A 44 6.67 -7.37 8.57
CA PHE A 44 6.64 -6.51 9.76
C PHE A 44 7.87 -6.69 10.66
N MET A 45 8.44 -7.88 10.72
CA MET A 45 9.72 -8.11 11.42
C MET A 45 10.87 -7.34 10.77
N VAL A 46 10.95 -7.35 9.43
CA VAL A 46 11.97 -6.59 8.69
C VAL A 46 11.76 -5.09 8.86
N VAL A 47 10.53 -4.59 8.70
CA VAL A 47 10.20 -3.17 8.89
C VAL A 47 10.52 -2.71 10.31
N GLY A 48 10.18 -3.50 11.33
CA GLY A 48 10.54 -3.21 12.73
C GLY A 48 12.05 -3.19 12.97
N GLY A 49 12.81 -4.06 12.31
CA GLY A 49 14.27 -4.03 12.33
C GLY A 49 14.83 -2.76 11.68
N LEU A 50 14.28 -2.34 10.54
CA LEU A 50 14.68 -1.09 9.86
C LEU A 50 14.36 0.15 10.71
N GLU A 51 13.27 0.14 11.46
CA GLU A 51 12.91 1.21 12.38
C GLU A 51 13.94 1.33 13.52
N GLN A 52 14.30 0.20 14.15
CA GLN A 52 15.28 0.16 15.23
C GLN A 52 16.70 0.56 14.80
N THR A 53 17.08 0.27 13.55
CA THR A 53 18.38 0.69 12.99
C THR A 53 18.43 2.16 12.62
N GLY A 54 17.30 2.87 12.65
CA GLY A 54 17.20 4.28 12.27
C GLY A 54 17.21 4.55 10.76
N ILE A 55 17.26 3.51 9.93
CA ILE A 55 17.27 3.65 8.45
C ILE A 55 16.03 4.39 7.96
N LEU A 56 14.84 4.08 8.55
CA LEU A 56 13.60 4.77 8.17
C LEU A 56 13.66 6.28 8.44
N LYS A 57 14.35 6.68 9.52
CA LYS A 57 14.57 8.10 9.83
C LYS A 57 15.51 8.76 8.83
N VAL A 58 16.55 8.06 8.39
CA VAL A 58 17.45 8.56 7.33
C VAL A 58 16.68 8.76 6.02
N MET A 59 15.82 7.82 5.64
CA MET A 59 14.96 7.95 4.46
C MET A 59 13.98 9.13 4.59
N ALA A 60 13.36 9.31 5.74
CA ALA A 60 12.47 10.44 6.00
C ALA A 60 13.21 11.78 5.90
N ASN A 61 14.39 11.89 6.51
CA ASN A 61 15.22 13.09 6.41
C ASN A 61 15.63 13.38 4.97
N PHE A 62 16.01 12.36 4.19
CA PHE A 62 16.36 12.52 2.78
C PHE A 62 15.20 13.09 1.95
N ILE A 63 13.96 12.63 2.18
CA ILE A 63 12.77 13.19 1.55
C ILE A 63 12.57 14.65 2.01
N GLY A 64 12.74 14.92 3.31
CA GLY A 64 12.65 16.26 3.89
C GLY A 64 13.67 17.22 3.29
N ASP A 65 14.92 16.81 3.17
CA ASP A 65 16.03 17.59 2.61
C ASP A 65 15.82 17.92 1.14
N ILE A 66 15.43 16.93 0.31
CA ILE A 66 15.12 17.15 -1.11
C ILE A 66 13.93 18.09 -1.28
N SER A 67 12.93 17.97 -0.42
CA SER A 67 11.76 18.85 -0.49
C SER A 67 12.02 20.27 0.03
N ASN A 68 13.16 20.53 0.71
CA ASN A 68 13.49 21.80 1.37
C ASN A 68 12.34 22.30 2.28
N GLY A 69 11.62 21.41 2.92
CA GLY A 69 10.44 21.75 3.71
C GLY A 69 9.22 22.19 2.88
N ASN A 70 9.28 22.11 1.55
CA ASN A 70 8.15 22.47 0.68
C ASN A 70 7.13 21.35 0.65
N LEU A 71 5.95 21.59 1.20
CA LEU A 71 4.86 20.61 1.29
C LEU A 71 4.41 20.10 -0.08
N MET A 72 4.32 20.98 -1.11
CA MET A 72 3.96 20.55 -2.48
C MET A 72 4.93 19.51 -3.02
N LEU A 73 6.23 19.79 -2.88
CA LEU A 73 7.26 18.88 -3.37
C LEU A 73 7.29 17.57 -2.60
N MET A 74 7.06 17.63 -1.28
CA MET A 74 6.97 16.46 -0.42
C MET A 74 5.82 15.54 -0.81
N ILE A 75 4.62 16.11 -1.05
CA ILE A 75 3.45 15.39 -1.56
C ILE A 75 3.76 14.74 -2.91
N ALA A 76 4.35 15.51 -3.85
CA ALA A 76 4.70 15.00 -5.17
C ALA A 76 5.68 13.82 -5.09
N ILE A 77 6.75 13.95 -4.30
CA ILE A 77 7.77 12.91 -4.12
C ILE A 77 7.12 11.63 -3.59
N ILE A 78 6.36 11.73 -2.49
CA ILE A 78 5.72 10.57 -1.85
C ILE A 78 4.75 9.91 -2.83
N LEU A 79 3.88 10.68 -3.46
CA LEU A 79 2.85 10.17 -4.36
C LEU A 79 3.45 9.48 -5.59
N TRP A 80 4.41 10.10 -6.28
CA TRP A 80 5.00 9.54 -7.49
C TRP A 80 5.94 8.37 -7.22
N ILE A 81 6.77 8.44 -6.17
CA ILE A 81 7.61 7.29 -5.77
C ILE A 81 6.73 6.12 -5.38
N SER A 82 5.67 6.36 -4.62
CA SER A 82 4.71 5.31 -4.24
C SER A 82 4.02 4.70 -5.46
N ALA A 83 3.62 5.52 -6.44
CA ALA A 83 2.99 5.03 -7.66
C ALA A 83 3.94 4.17 -8.51
N ILE A 84 5.20 4.61 -8.67
CA ILE A 84 6.21 3.86 -9.43
C ILE A 84 6.55 2.55 -8.72
N ALA A 85 6.79 2.58 -7.42
CA ALA A 85 7.13 1.38 -6.66
C ALA A 85 5.97 0.38 -6.64
N SER A 86 4.74 0.85 -6.41
CA SER A 86 3.55 0.02 -6.39
C SER A 86 3.19 -0.58 -7.76
N ALA A 87 3.68 -0.01 -8.85
CA ALA A 87 3.54 -0.63 -10.17
C ALA A 87 4.22 -2.01 -10.28
N PHE A 88 5.20 -2.29 -9.41
CA PHE A 88 6.00 -3.53 -9.43
C PHE A 88 5.90 -4.34 -8.15
N VAL A 89 5.53 -3.69 -7.05
CA VAL A 89 5.37 -4.30 -5.71
C VAL A 89 3.92 -4.13 -5.30
N ASP A 90 3.32 -5.18 -4.74
CA ASP A 90 1.93 -5.10 -4.25
C ASP A 90 1.76 -3.90 -3.28
N ASN A 91 0.66 -3.19 -3.41
CA ASN A 91 0.38 -1.94 -2.68
C ASN A 91 0.41 -2.11 -1.15
N ILE A 92 -0.08 -3.24 -0.62
CA ILE A 92 -0.16 -3.46 0.83
C ILE A 92 1.22 -3.55 1.48
N PRO A 93 2.16 -4.43 1.04
CA PRO A 93 3.49 -4.48 1.63
C PRO A 93 4.29 -3.19 1.43
N PHE A 94 4.13 -2.51 0.30
CA PHE A 94 4.80 -1.24 0.07
C PHE A 94 4.28 -0.16 1.02
N ALA A 95 2.95 0.01 1.13
CA ALA A 95 2.34 0.97 2.06
C ALA A 95 2.76 0.70 3.51
N ALA A 96 2.76 -0.57 3.95
CA ALA A 96 3.17 -0.96 5.29
C ALA A 96 4.62 -0.53 5.61
N THR A 97 5.52 -0.60 4.62
CA THR A 97 6.91 -0.15 4.75
C THR A 97 7.03 1.38 4.80
N MET A 98 6.18 2.09 4.03
CA MET A 98 6.22 3.54 3.93
C MET A 98 5.56 4.27 5.12
N ILE A 99 4.60 3.65 5.80
CA ILE A 99 3.91 4.27 6.95
C ILE A 99 4.86 4.80 8.02
N PRO A 100 5.84 4.03 8.53
CA PRO A 100 6.81 4.55 9.50
C PRO A 100 7.65 5.71 8.96
N ILE A 101 7.98 5.69 7.66
CA ILE A 101 8.77 6.74 6.99
C ILE A 101 7.98 8.06 6.98
N ILE A 102 6.72 8.04 6.52
CA ILE A 102 5.88 9.26 6.50
C ILE A 102 5.54 9.74 7.91
N SER A 103 5.41 8.83 8.88
CA SER A 103 5.23 9.19 10.29
C SER A 103 6.45 9.91 10.86
N SER A 104 7.65 9.43 10.57
CA SER A 104 8.91 10.09 10.95
C SER A 104 9.06 11.45 10.25
N LEU A 105 8.71 11.52 8.97
CA LEU A 105 8.75 12.75 8.17
C LEU A 105 7.78 13.81 8.75
N SER A 106 6.55 13.40 9.07
CA SER A 106 5.56 14.27 9.73
C SER A 106 6.09 14.83 11.04
N ALA A 107 6.68 13.99 11.87
CA ALA A 107 7.23 14.41 13.16
C ALA A 107 8.45 15.35 13.04
N THR A 108 9.31 15.15 12.04
CA THR A 108 10.54 15.95 11.86
C THR A 108 10.28 17.26 11.12
N GLN A 109 9.35 17.30 10.18
CA GLN A 109 9.05 18.47 9.36
C GLN A 109 7.82 19.26 9.83
N GLY A 110 7.10 18.76 10.84
CA GLY A 110 5.90 19.42 11.36
C GLY A 110 4.71 19.43 10.38
N VAL A 111 4.69 18.50 9.43
CA VAL A 111 3.61 18.36 8.43
C VAL A 111 2.53 17.42 8.96
N ASP A 112 1.26 17.75 8.68
CA ASP A 112 0.14 16.88 9.05
C ASP A 112 0.29 15.48 8.39
N LEU A 113 0.34 14.45 9.23
CA LEU A 113 0.45 13.06 8.80
C LEU A 113 -0.68 12.65 7.84
N SER A 114 -1.88 13.23 7.99
CA SER A 114 -3.02 12.87 7.14
C SER A 114 -2.77 13.24 5.68
N ILE A 115 -2.08 14.34 5.41
CA ILE A 115 -1.73 14.78 4.06
C ILE A 115 -0.76 13.79 3.41
N LEU A 116 0.29 13.41 4.15
CA LEU A 116 1.28 12.44 3.67
C LEU A 116 0.67 11.04 3.49
N ALA A 117 -0.26 10.67 4.37
CA ALA A 117 -0.99 9.41 4.26
C ALA A 117 -1.89 9.38 3.02
N TRP A 118 -2.55 10.47 2.68
CA TRP A 118 -3.32 10.57 1.42
C TRP A 118 -2.42 10.47 0.19
N ALA A 119 -1.28 11.15 0.19
CA ALA A 119 -0.32 11.05 -0.90
C ALA A 119 0.21 9.61 -1.06
N LEU A 120 0.54 8.93 0.04
CA LEU A 120 0.96 7.54 0.04
C LEU A 120 -0.16 6.62 -0.46
N ALA A 121 -1.37 6.73 0.08
CA ALA A 121 -2.50 5.86 -0.26
C ALA A 121 -2.88 5.99 -1.74
N MET A 122 -3.04 7.22 -2.25
CA MET A 122 -3.37 7.44 -3.66
C MET A 122 -2.23 7.00 -4.58
N GLY A 123 -0.97 7.26 -4.21
CA GLY A 123 0.17 6.81 -4.98
C GLY A 123 0.24 5.29 -5.08
N THR A 124 0.14 4.59 -3.96
CA THR A 124 0.23 3.12 -3.94
C THR A 124 -0.94 2.45 -4.64
N ASP A 125 -2.16 2.86 -4.33
CA ASP A 125 -3.35 2.18 -4.84
C ASP A 125 -3.53 2.39 -6.35
N ILE A 126 -3.43 3.63 -6.81
CA ILE A 126 -3.55 3.95 -8.23
C ILE A 126 -2.34 3.43 -9.01
N GLY A 127 -1.12 3.59 -8.46
CA GLY A 127 0.12 3.13 -9.08
C GLY A 127 0.15 1.63 -9.36
N GLY A 128 -0.41 0.84 -8.46
CA GLY A 128 -0.56 -0.61 -8.62
C GLY A 128 -1.33 -1.03 -9.88
N SER A 129 -2.15 -0.15 -10.43
CA SER A 129 -2.90 -0.41 -11.67
C SER A 129 -2.05 -0.32 -12.94
N ALA A 130 -0.84 0.24 -12.89
CA ALA A 130 -0.01 0.48 -14.08
C ALA A 130 0.48 -0.80 -14.76
N THR A 131 0.70 -1.87 -13.99
CA THR A 131 1.20 -3.16 -14.50
C THR A 131 0.31 -4.33 -14.08
N PRO A 132 0.40 -5.48 -14.78
CA PRO A 132 -0.33 -6.69 -14.39
C PRO A 132 -0.01 -7.24 -13.01
N ILE A 133 1.17 -6.95 -12.46
CA ILE A 133 1.65 -7.48 -11.18
C ILE A 133 1.62 -6.45 -10.04
N GLY A 134 1.33 -5.18 -10.34
CA GLY A 134 1.35 -4.11 -9.32
C GLY A 134 0.27 -4.27 -8.25
N ALA A 135 -0.76 -5.05 -8.50
CA ALA A 135 -1.76 -5.41 -7.51
C ALA A 135 -2.23 -6.86 -7.69
N SER A 136 -2.45 -7.56 -6.60
CA SER A 136 -2.98 -8.94 -6.60
C SER A 136 -4.30 -9.06 -7.37
N ALA A 137 -5.15 -8.02 -7.31
CA ALA A 137 -6.41 -7.96 -8.03
C ALA A 137 -6.22 -8.02 -9.55
N ASN A 138 -5.18 -7.37 -10.10
CA ASN A 138 -4.87 -7.39 -11.53
C ASN A 138 -4.49 -8.81 -11.98
N VAL A 139 -3.66 -9.49 -11.20
CA VAL A 139 -3.23 -10.87 -11.47
C VAL A 139 -4.44 -11.79 -11.54
N VAL A 140 -5.33 -11.71 -10.56
CA VAL A 140 -6.56 -12.52 -10.51
C VAL A 140 -7.50 -12.17 -11.67
N GLY A 141 -7.71 -10.89 -11.96
CA GLY A 141 -8.56 -10.42 -13.06
C GLY A 141 -8.07 -10.92 -14.42
N ILE A 142 -6.76 -10.79 -14.69
CA ILE A 142 -6.13 -11.26 -15.94
C ILE A 142 -6.21 -12.78 -16.05
N ALA A 143 -5.96 -13.52 -14.97
CA ALA A 143 -6.08 -14.96 -14.95
C ALA A 143 -7.53 -15.44 -15.21
N THR A 144 -8.51 -14.72 -14.66
CA THR A 144 -9.94 -15.00 -14.89
C THR A 144 -10.34 -14.71 -16.33
N ALA A 145 -9.88 -13.59 -16.90
CA ALA A 145 -10.10 -13.26 -18.31
C ALA A 145 -9.50 -14.33 -19.24
N ALA A 146 -8.30 -14.82 -18.93
CA ALA A 146 -7.65 -15.88 -19.70
C ALA A 146 -8.45 -17.20 -19.66
N LYS A 147 -9.01 -17.58 -18.50
CA LYS A 147 -9.91 -18.74 -18.38
C LYS A 147 -11.19 -18.60 -19.19
N ALA A 148 -11.67 -17.37 -19.38
CA ALA A 148 -12.82 -17.05 -20.23
C ALA A 148 -12.47 -16.91 -21.72
N GLY A 149 -11.25 -17.26 -22.14
CA GLY A 149 -10.79 -17.21 -23.54
C GLY A 149 -10.22 -15.84 -23.96
N HIS A 150 -10.11 -14.87 -23.06
CA HIS A 150 -9.61 -13.54 -23.34
C HIS A 150 -8.19 -13.36 -22.82
N MET A 151 -7.19 -13.69 -23.64
CA MET A 151 -5.78 -13.53 -23.29
C MET A 151 -5.34 -12.05 -23.30
N ILE A 152 -4.96 -11.53 -22.16
CA ILE A 152 -4.40 -10.17 -22.00
C ILE A 152 -2.89 -10.30 -21.87
N LYS A 153 -2.15 -9.90 -22.92
CA LYS A 153 -0.69 -9.90 -22.90
C LYS A 153 -0.16 -8.70 -22.09
N TRP A 154 0.97 -8.88 -21.42
CA TRP A 154 1.65 -7.87 -20.62
C TRP A 154 1.75 -6.50 -21.32
N GLY A 155 2.35 -6.47 -22.50
CA GLY A 155 2.53 -5.22 -23.25
C GLY A 155 1.22 -4.55 -23.64
N LYS A 156 0.15 -5.31 -23.95
CA LYS A 156 -1.19 -4.76 -24.22
C LYS A 156 -1.79 -4.13 -22.99
N TYR A 157 -1.64 -4.76 -21.83
CA TYR A 157 -2.11 -4.21 -20.55
C TYR A 157 -1.39 -2.90 -20.22
N CYS A 158 -0.06 -2.91 -20.15
CA CYS A 158 0.74 -1.73 -19.80
C CYS A 158 0.53 -0.57 -20.78
N LYS A 159 0.39 -0.83 -22.09
CA LYS A 159 0.15 0.20 -23.09
C LYS A 159 -1.13 1.00 -22.84
N VAL A 160 -2.14 0.39 -22.25
CA VAL A 160 -3.42 1.04 -21.92
C VAL A 160 -3.42 1.58 -20.50
N MET A 161 -3.01 0.76 -19.55
CA MET A 161 -3.14 1.08 -18.12
C MET A 161 -2.07 2.05 -17.62
N ALA A 162 -0.83 1.96 -18.08
CA ALA A 162 0.21 2.86 -17.58
C ALA A 162 -0.04 4.34 -17.90
N PRO A 163 -0.43 4.75 -19.13
CA PRO A 163 -0.82 6.13 -19.40
C PRO A 163 -2.05 6.58 -18.59
N ALA A 164 -3.06 5.71 -18.46
CA ALA A 164 -4.23 6.01 -17.63
C ALA A 164 -3.85 6.23 -16.17
N THR A 165 -3.00 5.37 -15.62
CA THR A 165 -2.47 5.50 -14.26
C THR A 165 -1.72 6.82 -14.06
N ILE A 166 -0.85 7.22 -15.00
CA ILE A 166 -0.12 8.49 -14.93
C ILE A 166 -1.08 9.68 -14.86
N ILE A 167 -2.13 9.68 -15.70
CA ILE A 167 -3.13 10.73 -15.71
C ILE A 167 -3.88 10.78 -14.38
N VAL A 168 -4.33 9.62 -13.86
CA VAL A 168 -5.09 9.56 -12.60
C VAL A 168 -4.23 9.96 -11.41
N VAL A 169 -2.96 9.54 -11.36
CA VAL A 169 -2.00 9.98 -10.33
C VAL A 169 -1.80 11.50 -10.38
N GLY A 170 -1.67 12.08 -11.59
CA GLY A 170 -1.55 13.52 -11.76
C GLY A 170 -2.80 14.29 -11.29
N ILE A 171 -3.99 13.79 -11.62
CA ILE A 171 -5.26 14.36 -11.13
C ILE A 171 -5.34 14.25 -9.59
N SER A 172 -4.96 13.11 -9.01
CA SER A 172 -4.94 12.91 -7.56
C SER A 172 -4.00 13.88 -6.87
N MET A 173 -2.83 14.13 -7.44
CA MET A 173 -1.88 15.14 -6.95
C MET A 173 -2.52 16.53 -6.92
N LEU A 174 -3.18 16.94 -8.01
CA LEU A 174 -3.87 18.23 -8.10
C LEU A 174 -5.02 18.32 -7.08
N MET A 175 -5.76 17.25 -6.86
CA MET A 175 -6.83 17.22 -5.86
C MET A 175 -6.29 17.36 -4.43
N ILE A 176 -5.16 16.71 -4.11
CA ILE A 176 -4.50 16.88 -2.80
C ILE A 176 -4.04 18.34 -2.64
N TYR A 177 -3.45 18.93 -3.67
CA TYR A 177 -3.04 20.33 -3.63
C TYR A 177 -4.23 21.28 -3.43
N ALA A 178 -5.30 21.10 -4.19
CA ALA A 178 -6.50 21.95 -4.07
C ALA A 178 -7.20 21.82 -2.70
N ARG A 179 -7.00 20.72 -1.98
CA ARG A 179 -7.64 20.48 -0.69
C ARG A 179 -6.80 20.97 0.51
N TYR A 180 -5.48 20.90 0.42
CA TYR A 180 -4.60 21.07 1.57
C TYR A 180 -3.58 22.22 1.44
N LEU A 181 -3.51 22.86 0.28
CA LEU A 181 -2.70 24.04 0.00
C LEU A 181 -3.57 25.23 -0.39
#